data_a994d0bfa1761082d75964addf9d4f99
#
_entry.id   a994d0bfa1761082d75964addf9d4f99
#
_cell.length_a   1.000
_cell.length_b   1.000
_cell.length_c   1.000
_cell.angle_alpha   90.00
_cell.angle_beta   90.00
_cell.angle_gamma   90.00
#
_symmetry.space_group_name_H-M   'P 1'
#
loop_
_entity.id
_entity.type
_entity.pdbx_description
1 polymer ?
#
loop_
_entity_poly.entity_id
_entity_poly.type
_entity_poly.pdbx_seq_one_letter_code
_entity_poly.pdbx_strand_id
1 'polypeptide(L)'
;MKKQIFSTLVFAMCLILPFSVYSQEQRKKVGVVLSGGGAKGVAHIKALKVIEEAGIPIDYIVGTSMGSIVGGLYAIGYTPEQLDSMVRKQDWTFLLSDRIKRSAMSLTERERSAKYIVSLPFTKNPKAAMSGGIIKGQNLANLFSDLTMGYHDSINFNKLPIPFACVSANVVNGDQIIFHDGVLSTAMRASMAIPGVFTPVRKDSMVLVDGGIVNNYPADVAKAMGADIIIGVDVQNALKSADKLNSAPDILGQIVDLTCQTNHEKNV
;
A
#
# COMPACT_ATOMS: atom_id res chain seq x y z
N MET A 1 -71.52 11.05 17.11
CA MET A 1 -70.63 11.97 17.87
C MET A 1 -69.54 11.25 18.69
N LYS A 2 -69.86 10.27 19.56
CA LYS A 2 -68.79 9.61 20.40
C LYS A 2 -67.69 8.90 19.62
N LYS A 3 -68.00 8.25 18.47
CA LYS A 3 -66.99 7.57 17.65
C LYS A 3 -66.03 8.57 16.91
N GLN A 4 -66.53 9.72 16.52
CA GLN A 4 -65.70 10.76 15.85
C GLN A 4 -64.73 11.43 16.83
N ILE A 5 -65.19 11.69 18.08
CA ILE A 5 -64.35 12.28 19.13
C ILE A 5 -63.24 11.29 19.50
N PHE A 6 -63.52 9.98 19.60
CA PHE A 6 -62.52 8.97 19.89
C PHE A 6 -61.45 8.86 18.77
N SER A 7 -61.89 8.89 17.49
CA SER A 7 -61.00 8.84 16.36
C SER A 7 -60.07 10.10 16.30
N THR A 8 -60.61 11.28 16.62
CA THR A 8 -59.82 12.54 16.64
C THR A 8 -58.83 12.55 17.82
N LEU A 9 -59.18 11.99 18.96
CA LEU A 9 -58.28 11.86 20.12
C LEU A 9 -57.15 10.87 19.86
N VAL A 10 -57.42 9.73 19.20
CA VAL A 10 -56.38 8.77 18.81
C VAL A 10 -55.42 9.37 17.77
N PHE A 11 -55.96 10.11 16.80
CA PHE A 11 -55.17 10.78 15.80
C PHE A 11 -54.28 11.90 16.39
N ALA A 12 -54.82 12.69 17.34
CA ALA A 12 -54.09 13.70 18.08
C ALA A 12 -52.99 13.10 18.98
N MET A 13 -53.27 11.92 19.59
CA MET A 13 -52.28 11.22 20.43
C MET A 13 -51.12 10.61 19.59
N CYS A 14 -51.38 10.19 18.36
CA CYS A 14 -50.31 9.76 17.41
C CYS A 14 -49.44 10.92 16.93
N LEU A 15 -49.93 12.17 16.93
CA LEU A 15 -49.16 13.36 16.56
C LEU A 15 -48.28 13.88 17.71
N ILE A 16 -48.54 13.46 18.95
CA ILE A 16 -47.78 13.88 20.16
C ILE A 16 -46.70 12.87 20.56
N LEU A 17 -46.63 11.71 19.86
CA LEU A 17 -45.45 10.85 20.05
C LEU A 17 -44.22 11.63 19.62
N PRO A 18 -43.31 12.01 20.55
CA PRO A 18 -42.08 12.62 20.16
C PRO A 18 -41.37 11.59 19.26
N PHE A 19 -41.21 11.90 17.99
CA PHE A 19 -40.15 11.29 17.21
C PHE A 19 -38.87 11.69 17.93
N SER A 20 -38.49 10.92 18.93
CA SER A 20 -37.14 10.92 19.43
C SER A 20 -36.31 10.40 18.27
N VAL A 21 -35.96 11.30 17.34
CA VAL A 21 -34.87 11.10 16.45
C VAL A 21 -33.65 11.02 17.40
N TYR A 22 -33.38 9.81 17.87
CA TYR A 22 -32.06 9.53 18.42
C TYR A 22 -31.13 9.85 17.27
N SER A 23 -30.55 11.04 17.29
CA SER A 23 -29.33 11.33 16.59
C SER A 23 -28.34 10.32 17.17
N GLN A 24 -28.22 9.19 16.52
CA GLN A 24 -27.19 8.22 16.85
C GLN A 24 -25.88 9.00 16.62
N GLU A 25 -25.25 9.40 17.72
CA GLU A 25 -23.97 10.08 17.66
C GLU A 25 -23.07 9.20 16.82
N GLN A 26 -22.75 9.66 15.61
CA GLN A 26 -22.09 8.84 14.63
C GLN A 26 -20.72 8.52 15.20
N ARG A 27 -20.41 7.23 15.40
CA ARG A 27 -19.13 6.77 15.91
C ARG A 27 -17.99 7.43 15.14
N LYS A 28 -17.00 7.90 15.84
CA LYS A 28 -15.78 8.43 15.23
C LYS A 28 -15.14 7.37 14.33
N LYS A 29 -14.77 7.77 13.12
CA LYS A 29 -14.16 6.90 12.12
C LYS A 29 -12.66 6.79 12.36
N VAL A 30 -12.17 5.55 12.34
CA VAL A 30 -10.76 5.24 12.59
C VAL A 30 -10.04 4.97 11.27
N GLY A 31 -9.00 5.75 11.00
CA GLY A 31 -8.07 5.53 9.91
C GLY A 31 -6.78 4.89 10.42
N VAL A 32 -6.34 3.81 9.78
CA VAL A 32 -5.04 3.18 10.05
C VAL A 32 -4.05 3.63 8.99
N VAL A 33 -2.91 4.15 9.43
CA VAL A 33 -1.83 4.63 8.57
C VAL A 33 -0.62 3.72 8.74
N LEU A 34 -0.12 3.17 7.63
CA LEU A 34 0.99 2.23 7.58
C LEU A 34 2.15 2.85 6.79
N SER A 35 3.25 3.16 7.47
CA SER A 35 4.42 3.78 6.84
C SER A 35 5.15 2.85 5.87
N GLY A 36 5.99 3.41 5.02
CA GLY A 36 7.04 2.65 4.36
C GLY A 36 8.14 2.24 5.36
N GLY A 37 8.90 1.21 5.01
CA GLY A 37 9.98 0.71 5.88
C GLY A 37 10.66 -0.55 5.37
N GLY A 38 10.46 -0.88 4.10
CA GLY A 38 11.02 -2.08 3.46
C GLY A 38 10.65 -3.36 4.23
N ALA A 39 11.64 -4.22 4.49
CA ALA A 39 11.41 -5.49 5.18
C ALA A 39 10.81 -5.33 6.59
N LYS A 40 11.05 -4.21 7.28
CA LYS A 40 10.47 -3.94 8.59
C LYS A 40 8.94 -3.79 8.54
N GLY A 41 8.39 -3.42 7.39
CA GLY A 41 6.95 -3.26 7.19
C GLY A 41 6.14 -4.55 7.43
N VAL A 42 6.77 -5.70 7.51
CA VAL A 42 6.13 -6.94 7.99
C VAL A 42 5.56 -6.77 9.40
N ALA A 43 6.10 -5.86 10.22
CA ALA A 43 5.58 -5.53 11.55
C ALA A 43 4.15 -4.96 11.51
N HIS A 44 3.73 -4.33 10.40
CA HIS A 44 2.35 -3.85 10.22
C HIS A 44 1.32 -4.96 10.41
N ILE A 45 1.65 -6.20 10.02
CA ILE A 45 0.77 -7.37 10.18
C ILE A 45 0.44 -7.59 11.66
N LYS A 46 1.45 -7.50 12.54
CA LYS A 46 1.23 -7.66 13.99
C LYS A 46 0.50 -6.48 14.60
N ALA A 47 0.76 -5.26 14.10
CA ALA A 47 0.02 -4.08 14.53
C ALA A 47 -1.47 -4.18 14.17
N LEU A 48 -1.81 -4.59 12.94
CA LEU A 48 -3.19 -4.84 12.53
C LEU A 48 -3.86 -5.89 13.42
N LYS A 49 -3.16 -6.97 13.74
CA LYS A 49 -3.66 -8.01 14.65
C LYS A 49 -4.00 -7.43 16.03
N VAL A 50 -3.13 -6.61 16.61
CA VAL A 50 -3.36 -5.97 17.91
C VAL A 50 -4.58 -5.03 17.86
N ILE A 51 -4.76 -4.29 16.75
CA ILE A 51 -5.91 -3.41 16.56
C ILE A 51 -7.21 -4.22 16.51
N GLU A 52 -7.22 -5.37 15.80
CA GLU A 52 -8.37 -6.28 15.76
C GLU A 52 -8.66 -6.88 17.14
N GLU A 53 -7.63 -7.39 17.83
CA GLU A 53 -7.76 -8.00 19.16
C GLU A 53 -8.28 -6.97 20.20
N ALA A 54 -7.95 -5.69 20.01
CA ALA A 54 -8.49 -4.60 20.83
C ALA A 54 -9.95 -4.24 20.48
N GLY A 55 -10.53 -4.86 19.46
CA GLY A 55 -11.90 -4.59 19.02
C GLY A 55 -12.07 -3.21 18.39
N ILE A 56 -10.99 -2.60 17.89
CA ILE A 56 -11.01 -1.27 17.25
C ILE A 56 -11.46 -1.45 15.79
N PRO A 57 -12.60 -0.88 15.40
CA PRO A 57 -13.04 -0.94 14.01
C PRO A 57 -12.18 -0.05 13.13
N ILE A 58 -11.77 -0.57 11.97
CA ILE A 58 -10.97 0.16 10.99
C ILE A 58 -11.89 0.61 9.86
N ASP A 59 -12.03 1.92 9.66
CA ASP A 59 -12.87 2.51 8.62
C ASP A 59 -12.09 2.87 7.35
N TYR A 60 -10.80 3.16 7.49
CA TYR A 60 -9.91 3.53 6.40
C TYR A 60 -8.53 2.95 6.61
N ILE A 61 -7.87 2.56 5.53
CA ILE A 61 -6.45 2.18 5.54
C ILE A 61 -5.71 2.98 4.50
N VAL A 62 -4.59 3.57 4.90
CA VAL A 62 -3.69 4.27 4.00
C VAL A 62 -2.27 3.76 4.20
N GLY A 63 -1.56 3.51 3.10
CA GLY A 63 -0.22 2.98 3.21
C GLY A 63 0.75 3.51 2.16
N THR A 64 2.04 3.47 2.51
CA THR A 64 3.14 3.77 1.61
C THR A 64 4.09 2.58 1.56
N SER A 65 4.61 2.24 0.37
CA SER A 65 5.60 1.17 0.19
C SER A 65 5.12 -0.17 0.78
N MET A 66 5.85 -0.78 1.72
CA MET A 66 5.39 -2.00 2.39
C MET A 66 4.04 -1.81 3.11
N GLY A 67 3.78 -0.62 3.65
CA GLY A 67 2.48 -0.29 4.23
C GLY A 67 1.34 -0.35 3.22
N SER A 68 1.60 -0.01 1.95
CA SER A 68 0.61 -0.15 0.86
C SER A 68 0.31 -1.60 0.53
N ILE A 69 1.31 -2.48 0.62
CA ILE A 69 1.14 -3.92 0.35
C ILE A 69 0.32 -4.57 1.47
N VAL A 70 0.75 -4.40 2.70
CA VAL A 70 0.05 -4.98 3.86
C VAL A 70 -1.36 -4.39 3.98
N GLY A 71 -1.49 -3.06 3.89
CA GLY A 71 -2.78 -2.36 3.98
C GLY A 71 -3.72 -2.70 2.84
N GLY A 72 -3.22 -2.78 1.60
CA GLY A 72 -4.04 -3.13 0.44
C GLY A 72 -4.56 -4.56 0.49
N LEU A 73 -3.73 -5.53 0.89
CA LEU A 73 -4.16 -6.91 1.06
C LEU A 73 -5.15 -7.06 2.22
N TYR A 74 -4.91 -6.38 3.34
CA TYR A 74 -5.85 -6.36 4.46
C TYR A 74 -7.19 -5.70 4.06
N ALA A 75 -7.16 -4.62 3.30
CA ALA A 75 -8.35 -3.91 2.84
C ALA A 75 -9.29 -4.76 1.96
N ILE A 76 -8.75 -5.75 1.25
CA ILE A 76 -9.53 -6.71 0.45
C ILE A 76 -9.94 -7.96 1.21
N GLY A 77 -9.62 -8.06 2.52
CA GLY A 77 -10.13 -9.08 3.42
C GLY A 77 -9.13 -10.15 3.86
N TYR A 78 -7.83 -10.02 3.60
CA TYR A 78 -6.84 -10.91 4.19
C TYR A 78 -6.71 -10.65 5.69
N THR A 79 -6.76 -11.71 6.50
CA THR A 79 -6.53 -11.57 7.94
C THR A 79 -5.03 -11.44 8.27
N PRO A 80 -4.68 -10.89 9.43
CA PRO A 80 -3.28 -10.82 9.86
C PRO A 80 -2.59 -12.20 9.90
N GLU A 81 -3.30 -13.27 10.26
CA GLU A 81 -2.78 -14.64 10.26
C GLU A 81 -2.46 -15.14 8.84
N GLN A 82 -3.34 -14.82 7.88
CA GLN A 82 -3.11 -15.17 6.48
C GLN A 82 -1.91 -14.41 5.92
N LEU A 83 -1.80 -13.10 6.22
CA LEU A 83 -0.67 -12.27 5.81
C LEU A 83 0.65 -12.78 6.42
N ASP A 84 0.69 -13.09 7.73
CA ASP A 84 1.88 -13.66 8.40
C ASP A 84 2.29 -15.00 7.77
N SER A 85 1.32 -15.88 7.54
CA SER A 85 1.58 -17.17 6.87
C SER A 85 2.11 -17.00 5.45
N MET A 86 1.56 -16.05 4.67
CA MET A 86 2.03 -15.77 3.32
C MET A 86 3.47 -15.27 3.32
N VAL A 87 3.78 -14.28 4.16
CA VAL A 87 5.13 -13.71 4.26
C VAL A 87 6.18 -14.76 4.58
N ARG A 88 5.85 -15.69 5.50
CA ARG A 88 6.78 -16.77 5.92
C ARG A 88 7.00 -17.82 4.84
N LYS A 89 6.03 -18.05 3.97
CA LYS A 89 6.10 -19.07 2.91
C LYS A 89 6.79 -18.59 1.63
N GLN A 90 7.04 -17.28 1.48
CA GLN A 90 7.64 -16.75 0.27
C GLN A 90 9.13 -17.03 0.16
N ASP A 91 9.58 -17.37 -1.04
CA ASP A 91 10.98 -17.32 -1.42
C ASP A 91 11.36 -15.88 -1.78
N TRP A 92 11.76 -15.11 -0.76
CA TRP A 92 12.13 -13.71 -0.93
C TRP A 92 13.32 -13.51 -1.86
N THR A 93 14.26 -14.48 -1.91
CA THR A 93 15.40 -14.44 -2.82
C THR A 93 14.94 -14.50 -4.27
N PHE A 94 13.94 -15.31 -4.55
CA PHE A 94 13.32 -15.37 -5.87
C PHE A 94 12.50 -14.12 -6.17
N LEU A 95 11.62 -13.70 -5.27
CA LEU A 95 10.72 -12.56 -5.47
C LEU A 95 11.46 -11.23 -5.67
N LEU A 96 12.56 -11.04 -4.93
CA LEU A 96 13.44 -9.87 -5.03
C LEU A 96 14.53 -10.05 -6.10
N SER A 97 14.26 -10.82 -7.12
CA SER A 97 15.16 -11.03 -8.25
C SER A 97 14.36 -11.06 -9.57
N ASP A 98 15.06 -10.94 -10.69
CA ASP A 98 14.48 -11.12 -12.03
C ASP A 98 14.62 -12.56 -12.54
N ARG A 99 14.82 -13.53 -11.63
CA ARG A 99 14.98 -14.93 -11.99
C ARG A 99 13.67 -15.51 -12.53
N ILE A 100 13.79 -16.30 -13.58
CA ILE A 100 12.67 -17.08 -14.13
C ILE A 100 12.76 -18.49 -13.53
N LYS A 101 11.63 -19.06 -13.12
CA LYS A 101 11.59 -20.46 -12.64
C LYS A 101 12.10 -21.38 -13.77
N ARG A 102 13.01 -22.27 -13.45
CA ARG A 102 13.60 -23.21 -14.43
C ARG A 102 12.54 -24.01 -15.20
N SER A 103 11.41 -24.30 -14.57
CA SER A 103 10.26 -24.96 -15.21
C SER A 103 9.62 -24.13 -16.33
N ALA A 104 9.69 -22.81 -16.24
CA ALA A 104 9.13 -21.87 -17.21
C ALA A 104 10.13 -21.46 -18.31
N MET A 105 11.39 -21.89 -18.22
CA MET A 105 12.41 -21.63 -19.24
C MET A 105 12.31 -22.61 -20.39
N SER A 106 12.54 -22.14 -21.64
CA SER A 106 12.78 -23.00 -22.78
C SER A 106 14.06 -23.82 -22.60
N LEU A 107 14.21 -24.94 -23.36
CA LEU A 107 15.42 -25.77 -23.31
C LEU A 107 16.67 -24.95 -23.60
N THR A 108 16.63 -24.10 -24.62
CA THR A 108 17.75 -23.23 -25.02
C THR A 108 18.12 -22.23 -23.92
N GLU A 109 17.14 -21.66 -23.21
CA GLU A 109 17.39 -20.76 -22.08
C GLU A 109 17.96 -21.49 -20.87
N ARG A 110 17.51 -22.73 -20.60
CA ARG A 110 18.08 -23.58 -19.54
C ARG A 110 19.54 -23.89 -19.79
N GLU A 111 19.90 -24.24 -21.04
CA GLU A 111 21.27 -24.51 -21.44
C GLU A 111 22.17 -23.27 -21.34
N ARG A 112 21.67 -22.11 -21.80
CA ARG A 112 22.39 -20.82 -21.65
C ARG A 112 22.60 -20.45 -20.21
N SER A 113 21.58 -20.54 -19.35
CA SER A 113 21.68 -20.21 -17.92
C SER A 113 22.60 -21.17 -17.16
N ALA A 114 22.76 -22.40 -17.61
CA ALA A 114 23.71 -23.35 -17.06
C ALA A 114 25.16 -23.08 -17.52
N LYS A 115 25.33 -22.46 -18.70
CA LYS A 115 26.64 -22.26 -19.31
C LYS A 115 27.27 -20.91 -18.97
N TYR A 116 26.46 -19.87 -18.67
CA TYR A 116 26.93 -18.51 -18.42
C TYR A 116 26.43 -17.98 -17.07
N ILE A 117 27.36 -17.54 -16.23
CA ILE A 117 27.05 -16.96 -14.90
C ILE A 117 26.51 -15.54 -15.06
N VAL A 118 26.96 -14.82 -16.09
CA VAL A 118 26.55 -13.44 -16.39
C VAL A 118 26.20 -13.31 -17.86
N SER A 119 25.02 -12.81 -18.16
CA SER A 119 24.60 -12.46 -19.52
C SER A 119 24.38 -10.95 -19.59
N LEU A 120 25.20 -10.25 -20.36
CA LEU A 120 25.00 -8.85 -20.66
C LEU A 120 24.17 -8.73 -21.95
N PRO A 121 22.96 -8.15 -21.91
CA PRO A 121 22.18 -7.94 -23.11
C PRO A 121 22.84 -6.89 -24.00
N PHE A 122 23.37 -7.30 -25.15
CA PHE A 122 23.78 -6.39 -26.20
C PHE A 122 22.52 -5.92 -26.94
N THR A 123 22.05 -4.71 -26.62
CA THR A 123 20.97 -4.08 -27.35
C THR A 123 21.53 -2.98 -28.25
N LYS A 124 20.92 -2.78 -29.43
CA LYS A 124 21.25 -1.68 -30.34
C LYS A 124 20.99 -0.30 -29.70
N ASN A 125 20.26 -0.25 -28.60
CA ASN A 125 19.94 0.95 -27.84
C ASN A 125 20.39 0.80 -26.37
N PRO A 126 21.61 1.25 -26.00
CA PRO A 126 22.12 1.13 -24.63
C PRO A 126 21.24 1.80 -23.59
N LYS A 127 20.49 2.87 -23.96
CA LYS A 127 19.55 3.56 -23.06
C LYS A 127 18.35 2.69 -22.66
N ALA A 128 17.96 1.73 -23.52
CA ALA A 128 16.88 0.78 -23.21
C ALA A 128 17.33 -0.36 -22.27
N ALA A 129 18.64 -0.62 -22.16
CA ALA A 129 19.19 -1.63 -21.27
C ALA A 129 19.26 -1.16 -19.80
N MET A 130 19.27 0.15 -19.57
CA MET A 130 19.27 0.74 -18.22
C MET A 130 17.83 1.08 -17.82
N SER A 131 17.13 0.11 -17.25
CA SER A 131 15.70 0.23 -16.91
C SER A 131 15.39 1.07 -15.67
N GLY A 132 16.32 1.90 -15.20
CA GLY A 132 16.12 2.79 -14.05
C GLY A 132 16.12 2.11 -12.67
N GLY A 133 16.28 0.78 -12.62
CA GLY A 133 16.40 -0.02 -11.40
C GLY A 133 17.18 -1.31 -11.67
N ILE A 134 17.79 -1.88 -10.62
CA ILE A 134 18.56 -3.13 -10.71
C ILE A 134 17.61 -4.32 -10.93
N ILE A 135 16.41 -4.27 -10.34
CA ILE A 135 15.41 -5.34 -10.36
C ILE A 135 14.16 -4.84 -11.09
N LYS A 136 13.70 -5.57 -12.11
CA LYS A 136 12.45 -5.24 -12.82
C LYS A 136 11.23 -5.38 -11.91
N GLY A 137 11.28 -6.32 -10.96
CA GLY A 137 10.22 -6.57 -10.00
C GLY A 137 9.02 -7.32 -10.59
N GLN A 138 9.20 -8.04 -11.69
CA GLN A 138 8.12 -8.80 -12.33
C GLN A 138 7.58 -9.92 -11.42
N ASN A 139 8.46 -10.58 -10.65
CA ASN A 139 8.03 -11.64 -9.74
C ASN A 139 7.12 -11.13 -8.64
N LEU A 140 7.39 -9.91 -8.13
CA LEU A 140 6.51 -9.23 -7.17
C LEU A 140 5.20 -8.78 -7.82
N ALA A 141 5.26 -8.23 -9.04
CA ALA A 141 4.06 -7.85 -9.78
C ALA A 141 3.13 -9.05 -10.01
N ASN A 142 3.69 -10.20 -10.38
CA ASN A 142 2.92 -11.44 -10.54
C ASN A 142 2.31 -11.88 -9.20
N LEU A 143 3.09 -11.87 -8.11
CA LEU A 143 2.58 -12.20 -6.79
C LEU A 143 1.41 -11.28 -6.39
N PHE A 144 1.53 -9.98 -6.59
CA PHE A 144 0.44 -9.04 -6.27
C PHE A 144 -0.79 -9.29 -7.13
N SER A 145 -0.61 -9.59 -8.42
CA SER A 145 -1.72 -9.95 -9.31
C SER A 145 -2.43 -11.22 -8.84
N ASP A 146 -1.68 -12.24 -8.44
CA ASP A 146 -2.23 -13.50 -7.91
C ASP A 146 -3.01 -13.26 -6.61
N LEU A 147 -2.44 -12.46 -5.68
CA LEU A 147 -3.07 -12.15 -4.40
C LEU A 147 -4.30 -11.23 -4.51
N THR A 148 -4.40 -10.48 -5.60
CA THR A 148 -5.52 -9.56 -5.86
C THR A 148 -6.40 -10.01 -7.03
N MET A 149 -6.42 -11.31 -7.35
CA MET A 149 -7.11 -11.84 -8.53
C MET A 149 -8.61 -11.46 -8.58
N GLY A 150 -9.29 -11.40 -7.43
CA GLY A 150 -10.69 -10.94 -7.34
C GLY A 150 -10.88 -9.44 -7.58
N TYR A 151 -9.79 -8.68 -7.68
CA TYR A 151 -9.75 -7.21 -7.83
C TYR A 151 -8.82 -6.77 -8.95
N HIS A 152 -8.71 -7.56 -10.02
CA HIS A 152 -7.77 -7.35 -11.14
C HIS A 152 -8.19 -6.24 -12.12
N ASP A 153 -9.47 -5.85 -12.09
CA ASP A 153 -9.97 -4.73 -12.88
C ASP A 153 -9.58 -3.37 -12.29
N SER A 154 -9.79 -2.31 -13.07
CA SER A 154 -9.72 -0.95 -12.55
C SER A 154 -10.94 -0.68 -11.69
N ILE A 155 -10.73 -0.54 -10.38
CA ILE A 155 -11.79 -0.40 -9.38
C ILE A 155 -11.59 0.87 -8.55
N ASN A 156 -12.66 1.33 -7.90
CA ASN A 156 -12.60 2.39 -6.90
C ASN A 156 -12.27 1.78 -5.53
N PHE A 157 -11.11 2.12 -4.97
CA PHE A 157 -10.63 1.57 -3.69
C PHE A 157 -11.46 2.03 -2.48
N ASN A 158 -12.26 3.10 -2.61
CA ASN A 158 -13.23 3.46 -1.58
C ASN A 158 -14.41 2.47 -1.47
N LYS A 159 -14.55 1.56 -2.43
CA LYS A 159 -15.57 0.50 -2.45
C LYS A 159 -15.04 -0.86 -2.01
N LEU A 160 -13.79 -0.95 -1.61
CA LEU A 160 -13.23 -2.15 -1.01
C LEU A 160 -13.92 -2.44 0.34
N PRO A 161 -13.83 -3.67 0.87
CA PRO A 161 -14.35 -4.00 2.20
C PRO A 161 -13.91 -3.01 3.29
N ILE A 162 -12.65 -2.55 3.22
CA ILE A 162 -12.18 -1.38 3.95
C ILE A 162 -11.65 -0.38 2.89
N PRO A 163 -12.18 0.85 2.83
CA PRO A 163 -11.68 1.92 1.98
C PRO A 163 -10.17 2.11 2.11
N PHE A 164 -9.49 2.11 0.96
CA PHE A 164 -8.03 2.09 0.89
C PHE A 164 -7.48 3.19 0.01
N ALA A 165 -6.31 3.70 0.36
CA ALA A 165 -5.47 4.52 -0.50
C ALA A 165 -3.99 4.18 -0.31
N CYS A 166 -3.19 4.37 -1.36
CA CYS A 166 -1.74 4.28 -1.23
C CYS A 166 -1.03 5.39 -2.01
N VAL A 167 0.19 5.68 -1.55
CA VAL A 167 0.97 6.81 -2.05
C VAL A 167 2.10 6.32 -2.94
N SER A 168 2.31 7.02 -4.05
CA SER A 168 3.46 6.92 -4.93
C SER A 168 3.98 8.32 -5.26
N ALA A 169 5.19 8.43 -5.79
CA ALA A 169 5.76 9.68 -6.24
C ALA A 169 5.93 9.69 -7.76
N ASN A 170 5.54 10.78 -8.41
CA ASN A 170 5.83 11.00 -9.81
C ASN A 170 7.16 11.78 -9.95
N VAL A 171 8.22 11.12 -10.39
CA VAL A 171 9.54 11.76 -10.51
C VAL A 171 9.66 12.72 -11.71
N VAL A 172 8.63 12.84 -12.55
CA VAL A 172 8.63 13.82 -13.66
C VAL A 172 8.47 15.24 -13.14
N ASN A 173 7.66 15.42 -12.09
CA ASN A 173 7.30 16.74 -11.54
C ASN A 173 7.40 16.82 -10.01
N GLY A 174 7.67 15.71 -9.33
CA GLY A 174 7.77 15.66 -7.87
C GLY A 174 6.44 15.51 -7.13
N ASP A 175 5.32 15.33 -7.86
CA ASP A 175 4.01 15.25 -7.24
C ASP A 175 3.80 13.96 -6.46
N GLN A 176 3.08 14.10 -5.35
CA GLN A 176 2.48 12.99 -4.64
C GLN A 176 1.29 12.45 -5.43
N ILE A 177 1.30 11.18 -5.76
CA ILE A 177 0.20 10.49 -6.41
C ILE A 177 -0.48 9.60 -5.39
N ILE A 178 -1.74 9.89 -5.10
CA ILE A 178 -2.58 9.13 -4.20
C ILE A 178 -3.50 8.24 -5.05
N PHE A 179 -3.32 6.94 -4.95
CA PHE A 179 -4.19 5.98 -5.62
C PHE A 179 -5.44 5.73 -4.78
N HIS A 180 -6.58 6.17 -5.27
CA HIS A 180 -7.92 5.86 -4.77
C HIS A 180 -8.69 4.94 -5.72
N ASP A 181 -8.13 4.65 -6.89
CA ASP A 181 -8.70 3.81 -7.92
C ASP A 181 -7.62 3.20 -8.82
N GLY A 182 -8.05 2.37 -9.74
CA GLY A 182 -7.20 1.69 -10.70
C GLY A 182 -7.03 0.21 -10.38
N VAL A 183 -5.99 -0.40 -10.94
CA VAL A 183 -5.62 -1.80 -10.68
C VAL A 183 -4.82 -1.86 -9.39
N LEU A 184 -5.36 -2.55 -8.37
CA LEU A 184 -4.80 -2.58 -7.03
C LEU A 184 -3.34 -3.09 -6.98
N SER A 185 -3.05 -4.18 -7.71
CA SER A 185 -1.67 -4.70 -7.80
C SER A 185 -0.69 -3.71 -8.41
N THR A 186 -1.13 -2.91 -9.39
CA THR A 186 -0.31 -1.86 -10.01
C THR A 186 -0.06 -0.70 -9.05
N ALA A 187 -1.07 -0.28 -8.29
CA ALA A 187 -0.94 0.77 -7.28
C ALA A 187 0.06 0.37 -6.19
N MET A 188 -0.07 -0.84 -5.63
CA MET A 188 0.89 -1.38 -4.67
C MET A 188 2.31 -1.48 -5.27
N ARG A 189 2.43 -1.96 -6.53
CA ARG A 189 3.73 -2.08 -7.21
C ARG A 189 4.38 -0.71 -7.45
N ALA A 190 3.60 0.32 -7.75
CA ALA A 190 4.09 1.68 -7.91
C ALA A 190 4.56 2.26 -6.56
N SER A 191 3.75 2.09 -5.52
CA SER A 191 4.04 2.57 -4.17
C SER A 191 5.33 1.99 -3.56
N MET A 192 5.75 0.79 -3.98
CA MET A 192 6.96 0.12 -3.48
C MET A 192 8.18 0.22 -4.42
N ALA A 193 8.11 0.98 -5.49
CA ALA A 193 9.18 1.06 -6.49
C ALA A 193 10.35 1.92 -6.01
N ILE A 194 11.14 1.42 -5.05
CA ILE A 194 12.29 2.13 -4.46
C ILE A 194 13.27 2.53 -5.57
N PRO A 195 13.59 3.84 -5.71
CA PRO A 195 14.54 4.33 -6.71
C PRO A 195 15.90 3.64 -6.63
N GLY A 196 16.43 3.23 -7.77
CA GLY A 196 17.71 2.53 -7.85
C GLY A 196 17.61 1.02 -7.55
N VAL A 197 16.61 0.56 -6.80
CA VAL A 197 16.37 -0.88 -6.53
C VAL A 197 15.43 -1.46 -7.56
N PHE A 198 14.21 -0.93 -7.64
CA PHE A 198 13.19 -1.42 -8.56
C PHE A 198 12.99 -0.49 -9.76
N THR A 199 12.69 -1.09 -10.90
CA THR A 199 12.29 -0.32 -12.08
C THR A 199 10.99 0.46 -11.76
N PRO A 200 10.96 1.77 -12.07
CA PRO A 200 9.77 2.60 -11.92
C PRO A 200 8.58 2.06 -12.70
N VAL A 201 7.37 2.29 -12.19
CA VAL A 201 6.13 1.98 -12.89
C VAL A 201 5.78 3.14 -13.81
N ARG A 202 5.60 2.86 -15.10
CA ARG A 202 5.18 3.86 -16.08
C ARG A 202 3.68 3.73 -16.29
N LYS A 203 2.97 4.83 -16.06
CA LYS A 203 1.51 4.92 -16.28
C LYS A 203 1.22 6.27 -16.93
N ASP A 204 0.61 6.23 -18.09
CA ASP A 204 0.35 7.43 -18.91
C ASP A 204 1.65 8.24 -19.12
N SER A 205 1.68 9.52 -18.80
CA SER A 205 2.87 10.38 -18.85
C SER A 205 3.70 10.38 -17.55
N MET A 206 3.32 9.58 -16.54
CA MET A 206 3.97 9.54 -15.23
C MET A 206 5.05 8.46 -15.16
N VAL A 207 6.09 8.74 -14.38
CA VAL A 207 7.12 7.78 -13.97
C VAL A 207 7.05 7.67 -12.45
N LEU A 208 6.45 6.57 -11.99
CA LEU A 208 6.07 6.38 -10.59
C LEU A 208 7.13 5.57 -9.85
N VAL A 209 7.50 6.07 -8.70
CA VAL A 209 8.43 5.44 -7.77
C VAL A 209 7.81 5.35 -6.37
N ASP A 210 8.54 4.77 -5.41
CA ASP A 210 8.10 4.63 -4.02
C ASP A 210 7.62 5.97 -3.44
N GLY A 211 6.44 5.91 -2.82
CA GLY A 211 5.81 7.09 -2.23
C GLY A 211 6.55 7.66 -1.03
N GLY A 212 7.46 6.90 -0.43
CA GLY A 212 8.22 7.33 0.74
C GLY A 212 9.02 8.61 0.52
N ILE A 213 9.45 8.90 -0.71
CA ILE A 213 10.19 10.13 -1.03
C ILE A 213 9.32 11.40 -0.99
N VAL A 214 7.99 11.29 -1.00
CA VAL A 214 7.07 12.45 -0.93
C VAL A 214 6.19 12.40 0.32
N ASN A 215 5.73 11.21 0.73
CA ASN A 215 4.88 11.03 1.91
C ASN A 215 5.00 9.59 2.44
N ASN A 216 5.93 9.38 3.35
CA ASN A 216 6.18 8.04 3.90
C ASN A 216 5.22 7.64 5.02
N TYR A 217 4.52 8.62 5.61
CA TYR A 217 3.53 8.43 6.68
C TYR A 217 2.27 9.23 6.36
N PRO A 218 1.36 8.69 5.51
CA PRO A 218 0.29 9.46 4.88
C PRO A 218 -0.92 9.68 5.81
N ALA A 219 -0.70 10.31 6.97
CA ALA A 219 -1.75 10.63 7.93
C ALA A 219 -2.71 11.72 7.40
N ASP A 220 -2.19 12.66 6.63
CA ASP A 220 -2.95 13.68 5.91
C ASP A 220 -3.96 13.06 4.93
N VAL A 221 -3.56 11.99 4.23
CA VAL A 221 -4.43 11.25 3.30
C VAL A 221 -5.56 10.55 4.06
N ALA A 222 -5.26 9.90 5.20
CA ALA A 222 -6.30 9.25 6.02
C ALA A 222 -7.30 10.28 6.56
N LYS A 223 -6.82 11.45 6.97
CA LYS A 223 -7.65 12.57 7.41
C LYS A 223 -8.53 13.08 6.26
N ALA A 224 -7.98 13.25 5.08
CA ALA A 224 -8.72 13.67 3.89
C ALA A 224 -9.79 12.65 3.45
N MET A 225 -9.59 11.35 3.72
CA MET A 225 -10.59 10.31 3.51
C MET A 225 -11.74 10.35 4.52
N GLY A 226 -11.60 11.14 5.60
CA GLY A 226 -12.63 11.33 6.61
C GLY A 226 -12.40 10.58 7.92
N ALA A 227 -11.16 10.22 8.24
CA ALA A 227 -10.81 9.66 9.55
C ALA A 227 -10.87 10.74 10.63
N ASP A 228 -11.60 10.48 11.72
CA ASP A 228 -11.66 11.32 12.92
C ASP A 228 -10.51 10.99 13.88
N ILE A 229 -10.10 9.73 13.90
CA ILE A 229 -9.01 9.19 14.72
C ILE A 229 -8.02 8.51 13.79
N ILE A 230 -6.74 8.79 13.95
CA ILE A 230 -5.67 8.15 13.19
C ILE A 230 -4.85 7.27 14.12
N ILE A 231 -4.71 6.00 13.76
CA ILE A 231 -3.77 5.07 14.37
C ILE A 231 -2.65 4.84 13.37
N GLY A 232 -1.48 5.39 13.68
CA GLY A 232 -0.32 5.24 12.82
C GLY A 232 0.63 4.14 13.27
N VAL A 233 1.10 3.36 12.33
CA VAL A 233 2.16 2.36 12.54
C VAL A 233 3.37 2.81 11.75
N ASP A 234 4.38 3.30 12.44
CA ASP A 234 5.62 3.77 11.86
C ASP A 234 6.75 2.76 12.03
N VAL A 235 7.34 2.34 10.93
CA VAL A 235 8.44 1.37 10.86
C VAL A 235 9.62 1.92 10.05
N GLN A 236 9.74 3.22 9.93
CA GLN A 236 10.82 3.88 9.21
C GLN A 236 12.20 3.51 9.76
N ASN A 237 13.22 3.67 8.92
CA ASN A 237 14.60 3.45 9.33
C ASN A 237 15.13 4.66 10.10
N ALA A 238 15.84 4.41 11.18
CA ALA A 238 16.73 5.42 11.73
C ALA A 238 17.89 5.69 10.75
N LEU A 239 18.37 6.90 10.71
CA LEU A 239 19.53 7.27 9.90
C LEU A 239 20.76 6.48 10.35
N LYS A 240 21.56 6.04 9.38
CA LYS A 240 22.82 5.34 9.63
C LYS A 240 23.90 6.33 10.08
N SER A 241 24.75 5.89 10.96
CA SER A 241 25.96 6.62 11.35
C SER A 241 27.01 6.63 10.21
N ALA A 242 27.93 7.59 10.25
CA ALA A 242 28.92 7.80 9.18
C ALA A 242 29.79 6.54 8.87
N ASP A 243 30.07 5.73 9.88
CA ASP A 243 30.83 4.47 9.74
C ASP A 243 30.11 3.39 8.92
N LYS A 244 28.79 3.53 8.70
CA LYS A 244 27.95 2.62 7.90
C LYS A 244 27.66 3.13 6.48
N LEU A 245 28.18 4.28 6.11
CA LEU A 245 27.96 4.92 4.82
C LEU A 245 29.18 4.78 3.89
N ASN A 246 29.61 3.53 3.68
CA ASN A 246 30.87 3.23 2.99
C ASN A 246 30.71 2.89 1.50
N SER A 247 29.49 2.76 1.00
CA SER A 247 29.23 2.39 -0.39
C SER A 247 28.16 3.28 -1.03
N ALA A 248 28.18 3.38 -2.36
CA ALA A 248 27.16 4.14 -3.09
C ALA A 248 25.72 3.66 -2.79
N PRO A 249 25.40 2.35 -2.67
CA PRO A 249 24.10 1.89 -2.22
C PRO A 249 23.73 2.35 -0.80
N ASP A 250 24.71 2.41 0.13
CA ASP A 250 24.43 2.90 1.50
C ASP A 250 24.08 4.38 1.50
N ILE A 251 24.82 5.17 0.72
CA ILE A 251 24.58 6.63 0.58
C ILE A 251 23.21 6.87 -0.08
N LEU A 252 22.89 6.16 -1.16
CA LEU A 252 21.58 6.27 -1.81
C LEU A 252 20.44 5.87 -0.86
N GLY A 253 20.60 4.78 -0.12
CA GLY A 253 19.63 4.37 0.91
C GLY A 253 19.44 5.45 1.97
N GLN A 254 20.54 6.06 2.45
CA GLN A 254 20.49 7.14 3.43
C GLN A 254 19.76 8.39 2.89
N ILE A 255 19.96 8.74 1.62
CA ILE A 255 19.25 9.87 0.99
C ILE A 255 17.73 9.60 0.97
N VAL A 256 17.34 8.38 0.63
CA VAL A 256 15.92 7.98 0.68
C VAL A 256 15.39 8.07 2.10
N ASP A 257 16.10 7.50 3.08
CA ASP A 257 15.68 7.53 4.49
C ASP A 257 15.57 8.97 5.02
N LEU A 258 16.53 9.87 4.68
CA LEU A 258 16.47 11.29 5.01
C LEU A 258 15.24 11.99 4.44
N THR A 259 14.93 11.71 3.16
CA THR A 259 13.77 12.30 2.49
C THR A 259 12.47 11.82 3.14
N CYS A 260 12.40 10.53 3.48
CA CYS A 260 11.24 9.95 4.19
C CYS A 260 11.02 10.60 5.55
N GLN A 261 12.07 10.81 6.35
CA GLN A 261 11.97 11.45 7.68
C GLN A 261 11.56 12.91 7.58
N THR A 262 12.14 13.68 6.68
CA THR A 262 11.79 15.11 6.50
C THR A 262 10.30 15.29 6.14
N ASN A 263 9.73 14.36 5.38
CA ASN A 263 8.31 14.39 5.03
C ASN A 263 7.42 13.91 6.18
N HIS A 264 7.90 12.98 7.01
CA HIS A 264 7.17 12.53 8.20
C HIS A 264 6.92 13.68 9.17
N GLU A 265 7.96 14.47 9.49
CA GLU A 265 7.84 15.63 10.40
C GLU A 265 6.83 16.68 9.95
N LYS A 266 6.51 16.75 8.66
CA LYS A 266 5.49 17.67 8.11
C LYS A 266 4.08 17.15 8.23
N ASN A 267 3.89 15.83 8.38
CA ASN A 267 2.60 15.15 8.29
C ASN A 267 2.08 14.65 9.66
N VAL A 268 2.87 14.78 10.71
CA VAL A 268 2.53 14.51 12.11
C VAL A 268 2.30 15.82 12.85
#